data_9f1e3260f4ebd1a2413c14c2e4105573
#
_entry.id   9f1e3260f4ebd1a2413c14c2e4105573
#
_cell.length_a   1.000
_cell.length_b   1.000
_cell.length_c   1.000
_cell.angle_alpha   90.00
_cell.angle_beta   90.00
_cell.angle_gamma   90.00
#
_symmetry.space_group_name_H-M   'P 1'
#
loop_
_entity.id
_entity.type
_entity.pdbx_description
1 polymer ?
#
loop_
_entity_poly.entity_id
_entity_poly.type
_entity_poly.pdbx_seq_one_letter_code
_entity_poly.pdbx_strand_id
1 'polypeptide(L)'
;VLGGNSKEREISVKTGKACIVAMKKLGYIINTFDPKKKSFFEIKKSKADIIFNALHGEEGEDGYAQSFFEYSKIPYTHSGVLSSMNAMNKLSSKKIFIENKIKTPLYYVIEKKGFVHSNLKKKLDTKKLKFPLVIKPNNEGSSIGVKICKNFINLKKNIKVLFKNYETLIIENFIGGQEIQVAVLDNKALGAIELKPKRKFYDYKAKYQKSAKTDHIM
;
A
#
# COMPACT_ATOMS: atom_id res chain seq x y z
N VAL A 1 0.93 -6.09 17.42
CA VAL A 1 -0.03 -6.76 16.53
C VAL A 1 0.70 -7.18 15.27
N LEU A 2 0.52 -8.44 14.79
CA LEU A 2 1.20 -8.98 13.61
C LEU A 2 0.36 -10.09 12.98
N GLY A 3 0.65 -10.47 11.72
CA GLY A 3 -0.05 -11.53 11.00
C GLY A 3 -1.26 -11.00 10.21
N GLY A 4 -2.47 -11.17 10.74
CA GLY A 4 -3.71 -10.76 10.06
C GLY A 4 -4.11 -11.66 8.88
N ASN A 5 -5.09 -11.21 8.09
CA ASN A 5 -5.67 -11.98 6.99
C ASN A 5 -5.20 -11.53 5.58
N SER A 6 -4.45 -10.42 5.50
CA SER A 6 -4.03 -9.85 4.21
C SER A 6 -3.13 -10.78 3.39
N LYS A 7 -3.00 -10.49 2.12
CA LYS A 7 -2.04 -11.15 1.21
C LYS A 7 -0.58 -10.95 1.64
N GLU A 8 -0.33 -10.01 2.55
CA GLU A 8 1.00 -9.66 3.07
C GLU A 8 1.27 -10.25 4.47
N ARG A 9 0.44 -11.21 4.90
CA ARG A 9 0.55 -11.88 6.22
C ARG A 9 1.97 -12.35 6.54
N GLU A 10 2.64 -13.01 5.61
CA GLU A 10 4.00 -13.54 5.84
C GLU A 10 5.01 -12.43 6.12
N ILE A 11 4.85 -11.30 5.43
CA ILE A 11 5.68 -10.11 5.63
C ILE A 11 5.41 -9.51 7.00
N SER A 12 4.12 -9.39 7.37
CA SER A 12 3.72 -8.91 8.70
C SER A 12 4.31 -9.76 9.83
N VAL A 13 4.23 -11.08 9.71
CA VAL A 13 4.82 -12.00 10.70
C VAL A 13 6.33 -11.84 10.78
N LYS A 14 7.02 -11.68 9.65
CA LYS A 14 8.47 -11.49 9.60
C LYS A 14 8.88 -10.16 10.23
N THR A 15 8.23 -9.07 9.86
CA THR A 15 8.44 -7.73 10.42
C THR A 15 8.19 -7.75 11.93
N GLY A 16 7.03 -8.27 12.35
CA GLY A 16 6.68 -8.34 13.76
C GLY A 16 7.67 -9.15 14.60
N LYS A 17 8.14 -10.28 14.10
CA LYS A 17 9.17 -11.08 14.79
C LYS A 17 10.49 -10.31 14.96
N ALA A 18 10.94 -9.60 13.92
CA ALA A 18 12.15 -8.79 14.00
C ALA A 18 12.00 -7.65 15.02
N CYS A 19 10.87 -6.95 15.00
CA CYS A 19 10.58 -5.90 15.96
C CYS A 19 10.48 -6.43 17.41
N ILE A 20 9.86 -7.60 17.62
CA ILE A 20 9.79 -8.26 18.95
C ILE A 20 11.20 -8.50 19.51
N VAL A 21 12.11 -9.00 18.69
CA VAL A 21 13.50 -9.24 19.13
C VAL A 21 14.18 -7.94 19.57
N ALA A 22 14.00 -6.87 18.77
CA ALA A 22 14.59 -5.57 19.10
C ALA A 22 13.97 -4.96 20.36
N MET A 23 12.64 -4.96 20.47
CA MET A 23 11.94 -4.40 21.64
C MET A 23 12.27 -5.15 22.94
N LYS A 24 12.37 -6.48 22.89
CA LYS A 24 12.82 -7.27 24.06
C LYS A 24 14.22 -6.90 24.51
N LYS A 25 15.16 -6.64 23.59
CA LYS A 25 16.51 -6.16 23.93
C LYS A 25 16.50 -4.78 24.60
N LEU A 26 15.48 -3.99 24.33
CA LEU A 26 15.26 -2.67 24.96
C LEU A 26 14.47 -2.77 26.28
N GLY A 27 14.18 -3.98 26.77
CA GLY A 27 13.50 -4.19 28.06
C GLY A 27 11.96 -4.17 28.02
N TYR A 28 11.35 -4.07 26.83
CA TYR A 28 9.88 -4.09 26.75
C TYR A 28 9.31 -5.49 27.00
N ILE A 29 8.20 -5.56 27.74
CA ILE A 29 7.39 -6.77 27.90
C ILE A 29 6.46 -6.89 26.68
N ILE A 30 6.56 -7.99 25.95
CA ILE A 30 5.88 -8.16 24.66
C ILE A 30 4.80 -9.22 24.75
N ASN A 31 3.56 -8.78 24.51
CA ASN A 31 2.42 -9.63 24.22
C ASN A 31 2.11 -9.61 22.70
N THR A 32 1.90 -10.77 22.09
CA THR A 32 1.59 -10.85 20.67
C THR A 32 0.10 -11.01 20.42
N PHE A 33 -0.41 -10.31 19.42
CA PHE A 33 -1.78 -10.38 18.98
C PHE A 33 -1.82 -10.62 17.46
N ASP A 34 -2.52 -11.68 17.04
CA ASP A 34 -2.70 -12.01 15.63
C ASP A 34 -4.20 -12.01 15.30
N PRO A 35 -4.67 -11.02 14.49
CA PRO A 35 -6.10 -10.91 14.15
C PRO A 35 -6.67 -12.11 13.39
N LYS A 36 -5.84 -12.94 12.78
CA LYS A 36 -6.29 -14.21 12.19
C LYS A 36 -6.75 -15.22 13.24
N LYS A 37 -6.24 -15.10 14.47
CA LYS A 37 -6.47 -16.05 15.57
C LYS A 37 -7.42 -15.53 16.63
N LYS A 38 -7.56 -14.20 16.74
CA LYS A 38 -8.33 -13.51 17.78
C LYS A 38 -9.10 -12.36 17.15
N SER A 39 -10.31 -12.13 17.63
CA SER A 39 -11.08 -10.94 17.20
C SER A 39 -10.40 -9.66 17.63
N PHE A 40 -10.41 -8.62 16.79
CA PHE A 40 -9.91 -7.30 17.16
C PHE A 40 -10.59 -6.71 18.41
N PHE A 41 -11.83 -7.07 18.71
CA PHE A 41 -12.51 -6.66 19.94
C PHE A 41 -11.80 -7.14 21.21
N GLU A 42 -11.02 -8.19 21.13
CA GLU A 42 -10.26 -8.70 22.28
C GLU A 42 -9.02 -7.88 22.62
N ILE A 43 -8.61 -6.96 21.72
CA ILE A 43 -7.39 -6.17 21.94
C ILE A 43 -7.49 -5.31 23.18
N LYS A 44 -8.71 -4.84 23.51
CA LYS A 44 -9.00 -4.08 24.73
C LYS A 44 -8.68 -4.88 26.00
N LYS A 45 -8.73 -6.21 25.95
CA LYS A 45 -8.42 -7.08 27.09
C LYS A 45 -6.92 -7.25 27.32
N SER A 46 -6.08 -6.82 26.38
CA SER A 46 -4.62 -7.01 26.44
C SER A 46 -3.95 -6.24 27.56
N LYS A 47 -4.57 -5.18 28.07
CA LYS A 47 -4.00 -4.27 29.08
C LYS A 47 -2.59 -3.76 28.71
N ALA A 48 -2.33 -3.60 27.42
CA ALA A 48 -1.06 -3.10 26.91
C ALA A 48 -1.00 -1.57 27.08
N ASP A 49 0.19 -1.05 27.37
CA ASP A 49 0.45 0.39 27.45
C ASP A 49 0.48 1.03 26.06
N ILE A 50 0.92 0.26 25.04
CA ILE A 50 1.01 0.70 23.65
C ILE A 50 0.85 -0.48 22.69
N ILE A 51 0.28 -0.22 21.54
CA ILE A 51 0.16 -1.18 20.43
C ILE A 51 1.21 -0.84 19.37
N PHE A 52 2.14 -1.76 19.11
CA PHE A 52 2.97 -1.70 17.94
C PHE A 52 2.26 -2.44 16.78
N ASN A 53 1.89 -1.69 15.72
CA ASN A 53 1.23 -2.24 14.55
C ASN A 53 2.25 -2.71 13.52
N ALA A 54 2.44 -4.02 13.39
CA ALA A 54 3.27 -4.64 12.37
C ALA A 54 2.43 -5.36 11.30
N LEU A 55 1.15 -5.04 11.18
CA LEU A 55 0.31 -5.52 10.09
C LEU A 55 0.70 -4.85 8.78
N HIS A 56 0.47 -5.54 7.67
CA HIS A 56 0.69 -5.02 6.32
C HIS A 56 -0.54 -5.22 5.45
N GLY A 57 -0.79 -4.26 4.56
CA GLY A 57 -1.88 -4.29 3.59
C GLY A 57 -3.26 -4.14 4.20
N GLU A 58 -4.21 -4.87 3.62
CA GLU A 58 -5.63 -4.86 4.02
C GLU A 58 -5.80 -5.19 5.52
N GLU A 59 -6.75 -4.55 6.18
CA GLU A 59 -7.00 -4.56 7.63
C GLU A 59 -5.87 -3.93 8.46
N GLY A 60 -4.64 -3.85 7.99
CA GLY A 60 -3.49 -3.36 8.75
C GLY A 60 -3.09 -1.92 8.48
N GLU A 61 -3.26 -1.45 7.22
CA GLU A 61 -2.80 -0.14 6.77
C GLU A 61 -3.93 0.73 6.19
N ASP A 62 -5.19 0.27 6.25
CA ASP A 62 -6.36 0.88 5.63
C ASP A 62 -7.33 1.57 6.60
N GLY A 63 -6.95 1.69 7.87
CA GLY A 63 -7.78 2.29 8.91
C GLY A 63 -8.60 1.27 9.71
N TYR A 64 -8.72 0.02 9.23
CA TYR A 64 -9.53 -1.00 9.89
C TYR A 64 -8.97 -1.35 11.27
N ALA A 65 -7.73 -1.82 11.37
CA ALA A 65 -7.09 -2.10 12.66
C ALA A 65 -7.02 -0.86 13.55
N GLN A 66 -6.70 0.29 12.96
CA GLN A 66 -6.63 1.55 13.68
C GLN A 66 -7.94 1.92 14.38
N SER A 67 -9.10 1.64 13.77
CA SER A 67 -10.40 1.89 14.39
C SER A 67 -10.61 1.07 15.66
N PHE A 68 -10.11 -0.17 15.72
CA PHE A 68 -10.14 -0.99 16.93
C PHE A 68 -9.13 -0.52 17.99
N PHE A 69 -7.99 0.01 17.56
CA PHE A 69 -7.02 0.60 18.47
C PHE A 69 -7.61 1.85 19.14
N GLU A 70 -8.24 2.74 18.37
CA GLU A 70 -8.99 3.90 18.91
C GLU A 70 -10.10 3.46 19.89
N TYR A 71 -10.90 2.47 19.49
CA TYR A 71 -11.95 1.92 20.36
C TYR A 71 -11.38 1.34 21.67
N SER A 72 -10.19 0.76 21.64
CA SER A 72 -9.54 0.20 22.82
C SER A 72 -8.99 1.27 23.77
N LYS A 73 -8.83 2.51 23.27
CA LYS A 73 -8.17 3.63 23.97
C LYS A 73 -6.71 3.33 24.35
N ILE A 74 -6.05 2.43 23.65
CA ILE A 74 -4.63 2.12 23.83
C ILE A 74 -3.86 2.89 22.76
N PRO A 75 -2.86 3.70 23.11
CA PRO A 75 -1.97 4.35 22.12
C PRO A 75 -1.36 3.35 21.16
N TYR A 76 -1.15 3.75 19.90
CA TYR A 76 -0.61 2.86 18.89
C TYR A 76 0.35 3.58 17.95
N THR A 77 1.22 2.81 17.31
CA THR A 77 2.18 3.34 16.34
C THR A 77 1.55 3.56 14.97
N HIS A 78 2.17 4.44 14.18
CA HIS A 78 1.79 4.82 12.82
C HIS A 78 0.63 5.82 12.77
N SER A 79 0.05 5.96 11.58
CA SER A 79 -0.99 6.94 11.31
C SER A 79 -2.36 6.49 11.83
N GLY A 80 -3.21 7.47 12.14
CA GLY A 80 -4.58 7.23 12.58
C GLY A 80 -5.53 6.73 11.48
N VAL A 81 -6.78 6.50 11.85
CA VAL A 81 -7.81 5.89 10.99
C VAL A 81 -7.94 6.59 9.65
N LEU A 82 -8.26 7.89 9.63
CA LEU A 82 -8.51 8.63 8.39
C LEU A 82 -7.29 8.74 7.51
N SER A 83 -6.11 8.95 8.10
CA SER A 83 -4.85 9.02 7.35
C SER A 83 -4.53 7.70 6.68
N SER A 84 -4.69 6.57 7.38
CA SER A 84 -4.49 5.23 6.84
C SER A 84 -5.49 4.91 5.73
N MET A 85 -6.78 5.20 5.92
CA MET A 85 -7.80 5.04 4.88
C MET A 85 -7.48 5.82 3.61
N ASN A 86 -7.12 7.09 3.76
CA ASN A 86 -6.79 7.96 2.63
C ASN A 86 -5.50 7.51 1.92
N ALA A 87 -4.50 7.07 2.67
CA ALA A 87 -3.23 6.60 2.11
C ALA A 87 -3.39 5.28 1.34
N MET A 88 -4.19 4.35 1.83
CA MET A 88 -4.46 3.08 1.14
C MET A 88 -5.28 3.29 -0.14
N ASN A 89 -6.25 4.19 -0.11
CA ASN A 89 -7.08 4.52 -1.26
C ASN A 89 -6.35 5.50 -2.19
N LYS A 90 -5.83 4.98 -3.31
CA LYS A 90 -5.02 5.77 -4.26
C LYS A 90 -5.77 6.94 -4.87
N LEU A 91 -7.08 6.81 -5.07
CA LEU A 91 -7.90 7.90 -5.59
C LEU A 91 -8.02 9.03 -4.56
N SER A 92 -8.25 8.70 -3.30
CA SER A 92 -8.25 9.67 -2.18
C SER A 92 -6.90 10.36 -2.04
N SER A 93 -5.81 9.58 -2.04
CA SER A 93 -4.44 10.12 -2.00
C SER A 93 -4.19 11.10 -3.15
N LYS A 94 -4.58 10.75 -4.38
CA LYS A 94 -4.40 11.63 -5.55
C LYS A 94 -5.20 12.93 -5.45
N LYS A 95 -6.42 12.88 -4.92
CA LYS A 95 -7.23 14.09 -4.67
C LYS A 95 -6.52 15.01 -3.66
N ILE A 96 -6.08 14.46 -2.53
CA ILE A 96 -5.35 15.19 -1.51
C ILE A 96 -4.05 15.80 -2.07
N PHE A 97 -3.30 15.05 -2.89
CA PHE A 97 -2.09 15.56 -3.54
C PHE A 97 -2.38 16.74 -4.46
N ILE A 98 -3.43 16.64 -5.29
CA ILE A 98 -3.82 17.71 -6.20
C ILE A 98 -4.26 18.96 -5.44
N GLU A 99 -5.09 18.81 -4.41
CA GLU A 99 -5.56 19.91 -3.55
C GLU A 99 -4.38 20.63 -2.87
N ASN A 100 -3.35 19.87 -2.48
CA ASN A 100 -2.14 20.42 -1.87
C ASN A 100 -1.04 20.75 -2.89
N LYS A 101 -1.36 20.83 -4.20
CA LYS A 101 -0.41 21.18 -5.28
C LYS A 101 0.80 20.22 -5.40
N ILE A 102 0.67 19.01 -4.88
CA ILE A 102 1.68 17.96 -5.00
C ILE A 102 1.47 17.26 -6.35
N LYS A 103 2.53 17.17 -7.14
CA LYS A 103 2.47 16.53 -8.47
C LYS A 103 2.15 15.05 -8.36
N THR A 104 1.18 14.60 -9.14
CA THR A 104 0.82 13.18 -9.30
C THR A 104 0.57 12.89 -10.77
N PRO A 105 0.82 11.68 -11.27
CA PRO A 105 0.55 11.34 -12.66
C PRO A 105 -0.90 11.61 -13.06
N LEU A 106 -1.12 12.09 -14.29
CA LEU A 106 -2.45 12.14 -14.87
C LEU A 106 -3.07 10.74 -14.85
N TYR A 107 -4.36 10.66 -14.54
CA TYR A 107 -5.03 9.38 -14.34
C TYR A 107 -6.48 9.38 -14.80
N TYR A 108 -6.99 8.19 -15.03
CA TYR A 108 -8.40 7.89 -15.27
C TYR A 108 -8.83 6.70 -14.42
N VAL A 109 -9.98 6.83 -13.78
CA VAL A 109 -10.56 5.78 -12.93
C VAL A 109 -11.58 5.02 -13.75
N ILE A 110 -11.57 3.70 -13.65
CA ILE A 110 -12.58 2.82 -14.25
C ILE A 110 -13.17 1.92 -13.16
N GLU A 111 -14.47 1.77 -13.23
CA GLU A 111 -15.24 0.89 -12.34
C GLU A 111 -15.77 -0.29 -13.14
N LYS A 112 -15.75 -1.48 -12.56
CA LYS A 112 -16.21 -2.72 -13.20
C LYS A 112 -17.68 -2.62 -13.59
N LYS A 113 -18.50 -2.08 -12.69
CA LYS A 113 -19.92 -1.80 -12.98
C LYS A 113 -20.02 -0.67 -14.00
N GLY A 114 -20.69 -0.94 -15.13
CA GLY A 114 -20.89 0.04 -16.20
C GLY A 114 -19.65 0.28 -17.09
N PHE A 115 -18.59 -0.52 -16.99
CA PHE A 115 -17.41 -0.37 -17.84
C PHE A 115 -17.68 -0.82 -19.28
N VAL A 116 -17.48 0.11 -20.23
CA VAL A 116 -17.64 -0.15 -21.66
C VAL A 116 -16.31 0.04 -22.39
N HIS A 117 -15.78 -1.04 -22.94
CA HIS A 117 -14.48 -1.05 -23.63
C HIS A 117 -14.40 -0.12 -24.86
N SER A 118 -15.50 0.06 -25.62
CA SER A 118 -15.51 0.87 -26.85
C SER A 118 -15.15 2.33 -26.60
N ASN A 119 -15.53 2.87 -25.46
CA ASN A 119 -15.34 4.28 -25.12
C ASN A 119 -13.97 4.56 -24.46
N LEU A 120 -13.22 3.51 -24.09
CA LEU A 120 -11.99 3.66 -23.32
C LEU A 120 -10.95 4.50 -24.05
N LYS A 121 -10.70 4.22 -25.34
CA LYS A 121 -9.69 4.95 -26.12
C LYS A 121 -9.97 6.44 -26.14
N LYS A 122 -11.20 6.84 -26.47
CA LYS A 122 -11.63 8.25 -26.49
C LYS A 122 -11.44 8.91 -25.12
N LYS A 123 -11.77 8.19 -24.02
CA LYS A 123 -11.59 8.70 -22.65
C LYS A 123 -10.13 8.89 -22.28
N LEU A 124 -9.23 7.96 -22.68
CA LEU A 124 -7.80 8.12 -22.44
C LEU A 124 -7.23 9.33 -23.19
N ASP A 125 -7.63 9.53 -24.46
CA ASP A 125 -7.21 10.67 -25.25
C ASP A 125 -7.69 11.99 -24.64
N THR A 126 -8.96 12.07 -24.23
CA THR A 126 -9.52 13.24 -23.54
C THR A 126 -8.76 13.58 -22.25
N LYS A 127 -8.31 12.56 -21.52
CA LYS A 127 -7.50 12.73 -20.29
C LYS A 127 -6.01 12.89 -20.56
N LYS A 128 -5.60 13.00 -21.82
CA LYS A 128 -4.18 13.14 -22.24
C LYS A 128 -3.26 12.03 -21.72
N LEU A 129 -3.81 10.81 -21.59
CA LEU A 129 -3.06 9.64 -21.16
C LEU A 129 -2.35 8.99 -22.34
N LYS A 130 -1.02 8.85 -22.27
CA LYS A 130 -0.18 8.33 -23.33
C LYS A 130 0.57 7.08 -22.88
N PHE A 131 0.69 6.08 -23.76
CA PHE A 131 1.50 4.88 -23.48
C PHE A 131 2.99 5.20 -23.34
N PRO A 132 3.71 4.48 -22.46
CA PRO A 132 3.23 3.42 -21.58
C PRO A 132 2.35 3.93 -20.45
N LEU A 133 1.33 3.12 -20.09
CA LEU A 133 0.41 3.39 -19.00
C LEU A 133 0.58 2.37 -17.87
N VAL A 134 0.31 2.78 -16.66
CA VAL A 134 0.18 1.89 -15.50
C VAL A 134 -1.29 1.66 -15.23
N ILE A 135 -1.68 0.40 -15.02
CA ILE A 135 -2.99 0.05 -14.45
C ILE A 135 -2.78 -0.65 -13.12
N LYS A 136 -3.58 -0.27 -12.13
CA LYS A 136 -3.48 -0.80 -10.77
C LYS A 136 -4.81 -0.76 -10.03
N PRO A 137 -5.04 -1.66 -9.05
CA PRO A 137 -6.18 -1.57 -8.14
C PRO A 137 -6.11 -0.29 -7.28
N ASN A 138 -7.29 0.20 -6.89
CA ASN A 138 -7.39 1.39 -6.04
C ASN A 138 -6.84 1.15 -4.63
N ASN A 139 -7.14 -0.01 -4.02
CA ASN A 139 -6.92 -0.29 -2.60
C ASN A 139 -5.92 -1.43 -2.35
N GLU A 140 -4.80 -1.48 -3.06
CA GLU A 140 -3.77 -2.48 -2.83
C GLU A 140 -2.44 -1.84 -2.49
N GLY A 141 -1.63 -2.52 -1.66
CA GLY A 141 -0.25 -2.16 -1.33
C GLY A 141 0.78 -2.95 -2.15
N SER A 142 2.05 -2.75 -1.82
CA SER A 142 3.20 -3.58 -2.23
C SER A 142 3.28 -3.93 -3.72
N SER A 143 2.83 -3.06 -4.61
CA SER A 143 2.79 -3.27 -6.06
C SER A 143 1.90 -4.46 -6.49
N ILE A 144 1.02 -4.95 -5.61
CA ILE A 144 0.06 -6.01 -5.95
C ILE A 144 -0.90 -5.50 -7.03
N GLY A 145 -1.05 -6.28 -8.11
CA GLY A 145 -1.93 -5.92 -9.22
C GLY A 145 -1.45 -4.80 -10.14
N VAL A 146 -0.29 -4.20 -9.89
CA VAL A 146 0.29 -3.16 -10.76
C VAL A 146 0.80 -3.77 -12.06
N LYS A 147 0.40 -3.20 -13.20
CA LYS A 147 0.82 -3.62 -14.55
C LYS A 147 1.20 -2.43 -15.40
N ILE A 148 2.37 -2.50 -16.05
CA ILE A 148 2.79 -1.55 -17.06
C ILE A 148 2.27 -2.04 -18.42
N CYS A 149 1.49 -1.19 -19.09
CA CYS A 149 0.87 -1.47 -20.39
C CYS A 149 1.58 -0.65 -21.47
N LYS A 150 2.21 -1.33 -22.42
CA LYS A 150 2.94 -0.66 -23.52
C LYS A 150 2.02 -0.19 -24.63
N ASN A 151 0.83 -0.76 -24.75
CA ASN A 151 -0.15 -0.46 -25.78
C ASN A 151 -1.57 -0.79 -25.32
N PHE A 152 -2.55 -0.45 -26.16
CA PHE A 152 -3.96 -0.61 -25.87
C PHE A 152 -4.39 -2.09 -25.73
N ILE A 153 -3.77 -3.00 -26.46
CA ILE A 153 -4.05 -4.44 -26.36
C ILE A 153 -3.66 -4.96 -24.97
N ASN A 154 -2.45 -4.60 -24.51
CA ASN A 154 -1.99 -4.97 -23.18
C ASN A 154 -2.92 -4.38 -22.09
N LEU A 155 -3.35 -3.13 -22.27
CA LEU A 155 -4.25 -2.48 -21.32
C LEU A 155 -5.58 -3.23 -21.21
N LYS A 156 -6.25 -3.52 -22.34
CA LYS A 156 -7.50 -4.29 -22.35
C LYS A 156 -7.38 -5.66 -21.67
N LYS A 157 -6.29 -6.40 -21.97
CA LYS A 157 -6.01 -7.69 -21.34
C LYS A 157 -5.90 -7.56 -19.82
N ASN A 158 -5.14 -6.57 -19.35
CA ASN A 158 -4.92 -6.36 -17.92
C ASN A 158 -6.18 -5.88 -17.19
N ILE A 159 -7.01 -5.03 -17.81
CA ILE A 159 -8.33 -4.66 -17.27
C ILE A 159 -9.17 -5.91 -17.02
N LYS A 160 -9.30 -6.79 -18.03
CA LYS A 160 -10.09 -8.03 -17.92
C LYS A 160 -9.58 -8.93 -16.78
N VAL A 161 -8.26 -9.02 -16.60
CA VAL A 161 -7.66 -9.83 -15.53
C VAL A 161 -7.94 -9.21 -14.16
N LEU A 162 -7.70 -7.91 -14.01
CA LEU A 162 -7.83 -7.22 -12.73
C LEU A 162 -9.29 -7.10 -12.28
N PHE A 163 -10.24 -6.90 -13.17
CA PHE A 163 -11.66 -6.86 -12.85
C PHE A 163 -12.24 -8.21 -12.35
N LYS A 164 -11.46 -9.29 -12.40
CA LYS A 164 -11.88 -10.54 -11.73
C LYS A 164 -11.88 -10.39 -10.20
N ASN A 165 -10.97 -9.56 -9.66
CA ASN A 165 -10.73 -9.45 -8.23
C ASN A 165 -10.94 -8.04 -7.66
N TYR A 166 -11.11 -7.03 -8.51
CA TYR A 166 -11.19 -5.64 -8.08
C TYR A 166 -12.33 -4.91 -8.77
N GLU A 167 -13.03 -4.06 -8.05
CA GLU A 167 -14.14 -3.28 -8.59
C GLU A 167 -13.67 -1.96 -9.19
N THR A 168 -12.62 -1.34 -8.64
CA THR A 168 -12.10 -0.04 -9.07
C THR A 168 -10.63 -0.14 -9.46
N LEU A 169 -10.31 0.33 -10.67
CA LEU A 169 -8.94 0.39 -11.18
C LEU A 169 -8.57 1.82 -11.55
N ILE A 170 -7.29 2.15 -11.39
CA ILE A 170 -6.70 3.42 -11.83
C ILE A 170 -5.78 3.13 -13.00
N ILE A 171 -5.96 3.90 -14.08
CA ILE A 171 -5.06 3.95 -15.23
C ILE A 171 -4.34 5.29 -15.16
N GLU A 172 -3.02 5.30 -15.21
CA GLU A 172 -2.23 6.52 -15.10
C GLU A 172 -1.01 6.49 -16.03
N ASN A 173 -0.43 7.66 -16.31
CA ASN A 173 0.83 7.73 -17.04
C ASN A 173 1.93 7.01 -16.26
N PHE A 174 2.73 6.23 -16.97
CA PHE A 174 3.96 5.67 -16.40
C PHE A 174 4.98 6.80 -16.25
N ILE A 175 5.49 6.95 -15.03
CA ILE A 175 6.59 7.87 -14.73
C ILE A 175 7.85 7.03 -14.55
N GLY A 176 8.82 7.26 -15.41
CA GLY A 176 10.15 6.69 -15.28
C GLY A 176 11.03 7.55 -14.37
N GLY A 177 12.23 7.06 -14.09
CA GLY A 177 13.22 7.76 -13.27
C GLY A 177 13.57 7.01 -12.00
N GLN A 178 14.08 7.73 -11.02
CA GLN A 178 14.49 7.19 -9.73
C GLN A 178 13.27 6.94 -8.84
N GLU A 179 13.29 5.85 -8.09
CA GLU A 179 12.31 5.57 -7.04
C GLU A 179 12.90 5.97 -5.69
N ILE A 180 12.38 7.04 -5.13
CA ILE A 180 12.85 7.61 -3.86
C ILE A 180 11.84 7.34 -2.78
N GLN A 181 12.30 6.83 -1.63
CA GLN A 181 11.53 6.75 -0.40
C GLN A 181 12.05 7.74 0.63
N VAL A 182 11.12 8.42 1.29
CA VAL A 182 11.43 9.32 2.41
C VAL A 182 10.76 8.77 3.66
N ALA A 183 11.55 8.55 4.70
CA ALA A 183 11.01 8.19 6.01
C ALA A 183 10.59 9.45 6.76
N VAL A 184 9.40 9.40 7.35
CA VAL A 184 8.86 10.49 8.18
C VAL A 184 8.54 9.93 9.57
N LEU A 185 9.02 10.60 10.60
CA LEU A 185 8.71 10.31 11.99
C LEU A 185 8.46 11.63 12.71
N ASP A 186 7.36 11.70 13.46
CA ASP A 186 6.99 12.87 14.26
C ASP A 186 7.02 14.18 13.42
N ASN A 187 6.41 14.14 12.24
CA ASN A 187 6.35 15.23 11.26
C ASN A 187 7.71 15.71 10.72
N LYS A 188 8.79 14.96 10.94
CA LYS A 188 10.13 15.27 10.43
C LYS A 188 10.56 14.24 9.40
N ALA A 189 11.04 14.71 8.25
CA ALA A 189 11.71 13.86 7.29
C ALA A 189 13.08 13.42 7.87
N LEU A 190 13.27 12.11 8.02
CA LEU A 190 14.49 11.55 8.61
C LEU A 190 15.61 11.36 7.57
N GLY A 191 15.24 11.17 6.32
CA GLY A 191 16.17 10.95 5.23
C GLY A 191 15.46 10.39 4.00
N ALA A 192 16.16 10.35 2.89
CA ALA A 192 15.69 9.80 1.63
C ALA A 192 16.63 8.71 1.13
N ILE A 193 16.08 7.63 0.59
CA ILE A 193 16.84 6.56 -0.05
C ILE A 193 16.36 6.35 -1.48
N GLU A 194 17.28 6.13 -2.40
CA GLU A 194 16.97 5.63 -3.74
C GLU A 194 16.85 4.11 -3.70
N LEU A 195 15.76 3.58 -4.25
CA LEU A 195 15.54 2.15 -4.44
C LEU A 195 15.89 1.78 -5.87
N LYS A 196 16.97 1.05 -6.06
CA LYS A 196 17.49 0.66 -7.38
C LYS A 196 17.35 -0.85 -7.60
N PRO A 197 16.17 -1.31 -8.04
CA PRO A 197 15.97 -2.73 -8.29
C PRO A 197 16.79 -3.18 -9.50
N LYS A 198 17.41 -4.35 -9.43
CA LYS A 198 18.06 -4.99 -10.62
C LYS A 198 17.04 -5.53 -11.62
N ARG A 199 15.76 -5.37 -11.34
CA ARG A 199 14.63 -5.73 -12.17
C ARG A 199 14.08 -4.48 -12.88
N LYS A 200 13.31 -4.70 -13.97
CA LYS A 200 12.69 -3.60 -14.75
C LYS A 200 11.70 -2.74 -13.96
N PHE A 201 11.24 -3.22 -12.80
CA PHE A 201 10.23 -2.57 -11.98
C PHE A 201 10.37 -3.02 -10.53
N TYR A 202 10.11 -2.13 -9.58
CA TYR A 202 10.12 -2.41 -8.14
C TYR A 202 8.82 -3.11 -7.73
N ASP A 203 8.69 -4.38 -8.17
CA ASP A 203 7.54 -5.24 -7.91
C ASP A 203 7.62 -5.90 -6.52
N TYR A 204 6.59 -6.68 -6.17
CA TYR A 204 6.53 -7.42 -4.91
C TYR A 204 7.78 -8.31 -4.67
N LYS A 205 8.31 -8.92 -5.74
CA LYS A 205 9.53 -9.75 -5.63
C LYS A 205 10.76 -8.88 -5.33
N ALA A 206 10.88 -7.72 -5.97
CA ALA A 206 11.96 -6.79 -5.70
C ALA A 206 11.94 -6.27 -4.26
N LYS A 207 10.76 -6.14 -3.66
CA LYS A 207 10.57 -5.68 -2.27
C LYS A 207 10.95 -6.71 -1.23
N TYR A 208 10.61 -7.99 -1.45
CA TYR A 208 10.59 -8.97 -0.38
C TYR A 208 11.48 -10.20 -0.61
N GLN A 209 11.92 -10.46 -1.83
CA GLN A 209 12.79 -11.60 -2.13
C GLN A 209 14.26 -11.18 -2.15
N LYS A 210 15.09 -11.76 -1.28
CA LYS A 210 16.55 -11.51 -1.21
C LYS A 210 17.25 -11.72 -2.55
N SER A 211 16.78 -12.68 -3.36
CA SER A 211 17.31 -12.95 -4.69
C SER A 211 17.10 -11.83 -5.70
N ALA A 212 16.17 -10.91 -5.46
CA ALA A 212 15.87 -9.81 -6.37
C ALA A 212 16.89 -8.68 -6.35
N LYS A 213 17.75 -8.61 -5.32
CA LYS A 213 18.88 -7.69 -5.17
C LYS A 213 18.53 -6.24 -5.50
N THR A 214 17.72 -5.60 -4.66
CA THR A 214 17.48 -4.15 -4.73
C THR A 214 18.58 -3.43 -3.97
N ASP A 215 19.28 -2.52 -4.61
CA ASP A 215 20.26 -1.66 -3.96
C ASP A 215 19.53 -0.47 -3.28
N HIS A 216 19.94 -0.12 -2.08
CA HIS A 216 19.43 1.00 -1.29
C HIS A 216 20.57 2.02 -1.18
N ILE A 217 20.41 3.16 -1.86
CA ILE A 217 21.42 4.21 -1.96
C ILE A 217 20.96 5.41 -1.13
N MET A 218 21.74 5.78 -0.13
CA MET A 218 21.56 6.98 0.68
C MET A 218 22.35 8.14 0.10
#